data_380b609d035a43d955fc70448267cc9d
#
_entry.id   380b609d035a43d955fc70448267cc9d
#
_cell.length_a   1.000
_cell.length_b   1.000
_cell.length_c   1.000
_cell.angle_alpha   90.00
_cell.angle_beta   90.00
_cell.angle_gamma   90.00
#
_symmetry.space_group_name_H-M   'P 1'
#
loop_
_entity.id
_entity.type
_entity.pdbx_description
1 polymer ?
#
loop_
_entity_poly.entity_id
_entity_poly.type
_entity_poly.pdbx_seq_one_letter_code
_entity_poly.pdbx_strand_id
1 'polypeptide(L)'
;MKKNFYIGIVMALGLMAVPSCTDYHDYNTEEPDAIPSGNQTLWKNIQQNSQLTDFASLLQRSGFHTALDTSHYYTVWAPLNGTFDRSRFEAMGQSALLKQFVKNHIANYGHHASGTIAERVMMLNEKSYDFAGTANYKFDDVEVSQANLPSYNGIMHTLNGIANFYPNLYEFVTDSVLNADYNIKKLMNFFKKNETVYLDEDASVVGPIVDGRQTYVDSVMVTENTLWSSLNARIHNEDSTYTFIMPTDDCWDVSYDKIKAHFNYINSTKAQMFTVNGTTTTSSEVTRTIDAPEWKDSLASLYLTSNLIFSHSNDYNKWLDGTPSPVYGSDTLRSTTRGKLSNGQEIVSLTDSPLKMSNGYARVTDTLAILPWDTYAPVLYVPATSSSYQARIYQANASRINVQYPDPAIVDLSESRSSTYSYMWLEATGSSRKPEFTVYLPNVLSTTYNIYCIFVPEKVDRTKPDAVTLPNRVIFDLNYCDAKGNLQTHTFLDESEENINAFQEKYKLSESTAANRNTIRAFSNDTSKVDTLLIGEFTFPVCYYGLNTTSANICPNIKVSSPMSVTNKSLMADFTRDLRIAGFILKPKELVEYEETKLNK
;
A
#
# COMPACT_ATOMS: atom_id res chain seq x y z
N MET A 1 41.48 -38.62 25.52
CA MET A 1 40.88 -38.41 26.87
C MET A 1 40.62 -36.95 27.03
N LYS A 2 39.43 -36.47 26.69
CA LYS A 2 38.25 -36.30 27.56
C LYS A 2 38.46 -35.33 28.69
N LYS A 3 37.84 -34.14 28.62
CA LYS A 3 36.82 -33.77 29.60
C LYS A 3 36.07 -32.51 29.14
N ASN A 4 34.76 -32.67 28.97
CA ASN A 4 33.78 -31.63 28.82
C ASN A 4 33.72 -30.76 30.08
N PHE A 5 33.63 -29.44 29.89
CA PHE A 5 33.26 -28.52 30.96
C PHE A 5 31.92 -27.87 30.56
N TYR A 6 30.84 -28.38 31.15
CA TYR A 6 29.54 -27.69 31.15
C TYR A 6 29.60 -26.64 32.25
N ILE A 7 29.52 -25.39 31.86
CA ILE A 7 29.20 -24.29 32.78
C ILE A 7 27.70 -24.13 32.79
N GLY A 8 27.06 -24.67 33.85
CA GLY A 8 25.67 -24.40 34.17
C GLY A 8 25.54 -22.98 34.73
N ILE A 9 24.87 -22.12 33.96
CA ILE A 9 24.36 -20.86 34.50
C ILE A 9 23.07 -21.18 35.23
N VAL A 10 23.11 -21.22 36.55
CA VAL A 10 21.94 -21.21 37.41
C VAL A 10 21.38 -19.79 37.36
N MET A 11 20.35 -19.58 36.55
CA MET A 11 19.50 -18.42 36.66
C MET A 11 18.65 -18.56 37.91
N ALA A 12 19.02 -17.85 38.97
CA ALA A 12 18.13 -17.61 40.08
C ALA A 12 16.92 -16.80 39.59
N LEU A 13 15.82 -17.48 39.34
CA LEU A 13 14.48 -16.86 39.22
C LEU A 13 14.13 -16.32 40.62
N GLY A 14 14.47 -15.08 40.88
CA GLY A 14 13.84 -14.31 41.92
C GLY A 14 12.36 -14.18 41.56
N LEU A 15 11.51 -14.91 42.24
CA LEU A 15 10.07 -14.64 42.32
C LEU A 15 9.94 -13.24 42.96
N MET A 16 9.92 -12.21 42.12
CA MET A 16 9.24 -10.99 42.48
C MET A 16 7.75 -11.29 42.40
N ALA A 17 7.16 -11.65 43.50
CA ALA A 17 5.74 -11.52 43.72
C ALA A 17 5.42 -10.03 43.53
N VAL A 18 5.06 -9.64 42.32
CA VAL A 18 4.32 -8.39 42.09
C VAL A 18 2.99 -8.58 42.81
N PRO A 19 2.65 -7.74 43.77
CA PRO A 19 1.29 -7.73 44.30
C PRO A 19 0.37 -7.12 43.22
N SER A 20 0.00 -7.95 42.30
CA SER A 20 -0.97 -7.64 41.26
C SER A 20 -2.33 -8.09 41.73
N CYS A 21 -2.89 -7.50 42.74
CA CYS A 21 -4.31 -7.67 43.10
C CYS A 21 -4.75 -6.87 44.33
N THR A 22 -3.97 -5.89 44.82
CA THR A 22 -4.46 -5.04 45.92
C THR A 22 -5.00 -3.69 45.44
N ASP A 23 -4.74 -3.31 44.19
CA ASP A 23 -5.18 -2.01 43.67
C ASP A 23 -6.67 -1.97 43.24
N TYR A 24 -7.33 -3.13 43.12
CA TYR A 24 -8.74 -3.17 42.73
C TYR A 24 -9.68 -2.70 43.87
N HIS A 25 -9.22 -2.71 45.12
CA HIS A 25 -9.97 -2.22 46.26
C HIS A 25 -9.70 -0.75 46.59
N ASP A 26 -8.53 -0.22 46.26
CA ASP A 26 -8.19 1.16 46.61
C ASP A 26 -8.80 2.19 45.64
N TYR A 27 -9.07 1.82 44.42
CA TYR A 27 -9.82 2.68 43.47
C TYR A 27 -11.32 2.77 43.76
N ASN A 28 -11.83 1.90 44.61
CA ASN A 28 -13.24 1.91 45.02
C ASN A 28 -13.50 2.52 46.42
N THR A 29 -12.48 3.02 47.13
CA THR A 29 -12.61 3.50 48.51
C THR A 29 -12.36 4.98 48.72
N GLU A 30 -11.88 5.72 47.72
CA GLU A 30 -11.87 7.18 47.77
C GLU A 30 -12.92 7.73 46.80
N GLU A 31 -14.19 7.73 47.23
CA GLU A 31 -15.23 8.53 46.61
C GLU A 31 -15.08 10.01 47.02
N PRO A 32 -14.63 10.91 46.15
CA PRO A 32 -14.95 12.31 46.33
C PRO A 32 -16.39 12.49 45.85
N ASP A 33 -17.29 12.77 46.76
CA ASP A 33 -18.71 13.00 46.51
C ASP A 33 -19.48 11.79 45.98
N ALA A 34 -19.69 10.79 46.84
CA ALA A 34 -20.56 9.63 46.56
C ALA A 34 -21.93 10.09 46.08
N ILE A 35 -22.19 9.90 44.79
CA ILE A 35 -23.55 10.07 44.28
C ILE A 35 -24.38 9.02 44.99
N PRO A 36 -25.46 9.38 45.70
CA PRO A 36 -26.26 8.44 46.44
C PRO A 36 -26.71 7.32 45.50
N SER A 37 -26.48 6.05 45.86
CA SER A 37 -27.01 4.92 45.10
C SER A 37 -28.53 5.00 45.09
N GLY A 38 -29.12 4.97 43.88
CA GLY A 38 -30.59 4.93 43.78
C GLY A 38 -31.13 3.60 44.24
N ASN A 39 -32.39 3.58 44.68
CA ASN A 39 -33.07 2.39 45.18
C ASN A 39 -33.66 1.50 44.07
N GLN A 40 -33.61 1.93 42.82
CA GLN A 40 -34.18 1.25 41.65
C GLN A 40 -33.12 1.06 40.58
N THR A 41 -33.31 0.04 39.74
CA THR A 41 -32.46 -0.21 38.58
C THR A 41 -32.60 0.90 37.54
N LEU A 42 -31.60 1.01 36.66
CA LEU A 42 -31.63 1.94 35.50
C LEU A 42 -32.92 1.75 34.69
N TRP A 43 -33.30 0.50 34.42
CA TRP A 43 -34.53 0.22 33.68
C TRP A 43 -35.76 0.79 34.35
N LYS A 44 -35.96 0.54 35.66
CA LYS A 44 -37.11 1.05 36.40
C LYS A 44 -37.16 2.57 36.45
N ASN A 45 -36.01 3.22 36.62
CA ASN A 45 -35.93 4.67 36.60
C ASN A 45 -36.27 5.24 35.21
N ILE A 46 -35.78 4.62 34.11
CA ILE A 46 -36.14 5.02 32.75
C ILE A 46 -37.64 4.79 32.49
N GLN A 47 -38.17 3.64 32.84
CA GLN A 47 -39.57 3.26 32.59
C GLN A 47 -40.56 4.19 33.28
N GLN A 48 -40.24 4.65 34.51
CA GLN A 48 -41.08 5.52 35.31
C GLN A 48 -40.93 7.03 34.95
N ASN A 49 -39.93 7.38 34.17
CA ASN A 49 -39.72 8.78 33.78
C ASN A 49 -40.58 9.14 32.55
N SER A 50 -41.56 10.02 32.77
CA SER A 50 -42.47 10.47 31.72
C SER A 50 -41.82 11.21 30.58
N GLN A 51 -40.59 11.72 30.77
CA GLN A 51 -39.79 12.40 29.73
C GLN A 51 -38.94 11.43 28.88
N LEU A 52 -38.90 10.13 29.21
CA LEU A 52 -38.09 9.10 28.56
C LEU A 52 -38.92 7.98 27.92
N THR A 53 -40.24 8.16 27.74
CA THR A 53 -41.14 7.12 27.22
C THR A 53 -40.75 6.62 25.83
N ASP A 54 -40.22 7.49 24.98
CA ASP A 54 -39.73 7.12 23.64
C ASP A 54 -38.48 6.26 23.71
N PHE A 55 -37.53 6.65 24.54
CA PHE A 55 -36.30 5.88 24.77
C PHE A 55 -36.60 4.52 25.43
N ALA A 56 -37.48 4.50 26.44
CA ALA A 56 -37.96 3.27 27.10
C ALA A 56 -38.58 2.28 26.11
N SER A 57 -39.42 2.77 25.20
CA SER A 57 -40.03 1.95 24.15
C SER A 57 -38.99 1.32 23.20
N LEU A 58 -38.00 2.07 22.79
CA LEU A 58 -36.92 1.57 21.92
C LEU A 58 -35.98 0.58 22.64
N LEU A 59 -35.69 0.83 23.94
CA LEU A 59 -34.97 -0.12 24.79
C LEU A 59 -35.72 -1.45 24.90
N GLN A 60 -37.05 -1.40 25.13
CA GLN A 60 -37.88 -2.60 25.24
C GLN A 60 -37.92 -3.36 23.91
N ARG A 61 -38.09 -2.64 22.79
CA ARG A 61 -38.08 -3.23 21.45
C ARG A 61 -36.75 -3.90 21.08
N SER A 62 -35.63 -3.32 21.48
CA SER A 62 -34.32 -3.91 21.28
C SER A 62 -34.03 -5.14 22.14
N GLY A 63 -34.79 -5.33 23.23
CA GLY A 63 -34.56 -6.36 24.23
C GLY A 63 -33.53 -5.98 25.31
N PHE A 64 -32.80 -4.87 25.16
CA PHE A 64 -31.71 -4.49 26.06
C PHE A 64 -32.17 -4.01 27.44
N HIS A 65 -33.44 -3.69 27.60
CA HIS A 65 -34.05 -3.33 28.90
C HIS A 65 -33.80 -4.38 29.97
N THR A 66 -33.70 -5.66 29.61
CA THR A 66 -33.41 -6.76 30.54
C THR A 66 -32.01 -6.66 31.14
N ALA A 67 -31.02 -6.22 30.35
CA ALA A 67 -29.65 -5.99 30.82
C ALA A 67 -29.58 -4.81 31.81
N LEU A 68 -30.36 -3.76 31.58
CA LEU A 68 -30.45 -2.60 32.49
C LEU A 68 -31.22 -2.88 33.79
N ASP A 69 -31.87 -4.04 33.92
CA ASP A 69 -32.55 -4.49 35.15
C ASP A 69 -31.74 -5.51 35.96
N THR A 70 -30.47 -5.72 35.59
CA THR A 70 -29.50 -6.58 36.29
C THR A 70 -28.67 -5.79 37.30
N SER A 71 -27.69 -6.46 37.94
CA SER A 71 -26.72 -5.82 38.85
C SER A 71 -25.50 -5.24 38.15
N HIS A 72 -25.39 -5.41 36.82
CA HIS A 72 -24.26 -4.88 36.07
C HIS A 72 -24.33 -3.34 36.00
N TYR A 73 -23.20 -2.68 36.20
CA TYR A 73 -23.13 -1.22 36.34
C TYR A 73 -22.91 -0.55 34.98
N TYR A 74 -23.85 0.34 34.59
CA TYR A 74 -23.81 1.09 33.35
C TYR A 74 -23.92 2.59 33.57
N THR A 75 -23.46 3.36 32.61
CA THR A 75 -23.88 4.76 32.42
C THR A 75 -24.75 4.86 31.17
N VAL A 76 -25.89 5.52 31.30
CA VAL A 76 -26.86 5.72 30.23
C VAL A 76 -27.01 7.20 29.93
N TRP A 77 -26.84 7.62 28.71
CA TRP A 77 -27.17 8.94 28.19
C TRP A 77 -28.51 8.88 27.47
N ALA A 78 -29.58 9.14 28.20
CA ALA A 78 -30.97 8.92 27.77
C ALA A 78 -31.53 10.15 27.02
N PRO A 79 -31.84 10.05 25.71
CA PRO A 79 -32.48 11.12 24.94
C PRO A 79 -33.89 11.45 25.48
N LEU A 80 -34.19 12.74 25.64
CA LEU A 80 -35.52 13.22 26.06
C LEU A 80 -36.54 13.08 24.91
N ASN A 81 -37.79 12.84 25.27
CA ASN A 81 -38.93 12.81 24.34
C ASN A 81 -39.00 14.07 23.49
N GLY A 82 -39.28 13.90 22.19
CA GLY A 82 -39.44 15.01 21.26
C GLY A 82 -38.14 15.69 20.84
N THR A 83 -36.97 15.24 21.30
CA THR A 83 -35.66 15.75 20.88
C THR A 83 -35.08 14.96 19.71
N PHE A 84 -35.73 13.89 19.28
CA PHE A 84 -35.33 13.04 18.17
C PHE A 84 -36.54 12.43 17.44
N ASP A 85 -36.32 12.01 16.18
CA ASP A 85 -37.35 11.33 15.39
C ASP A 85 -37.40 9.82 15.78
N ARG A 86 -38.35 9.47 16.66
CA ARG A 86 -38.58 8.11 17.10
C ARG A 86 -38.94 7.17 15.95
N SER A 87 -39.72 7.65 14.96
CA SER A 87 -40.20 6.81 13.85
C SER A 87 -39.06 6.23 13.01
N ARG A 88 -37.96 7.00 12.85
CA ARG A 88 -36.75 6.53 12.21
C ARG A 88 -36.18 5.28 12.87
N PHE A 89 -36.13 5.23 14.19
CA PHE A 89 -35.57 4.09 14.94
C PHE A 89 -36.58 2.93 15.05
N GLU A 90 -37.87 3.20 15.04
CA GLU A 90 -38.88 2.17 14.94
C GLU A 90 -38.89 1.44 13.60
N ALA A 91 -38.47 2.09 12.52
CA ALA A 91 -38.33 1.47 11.20
C ALA A 91 -37.12 0.52 11.12
N MET A 92 -36.15 0.63 12.01
CA MET A 92 -34.94 -0.21 12.00
C MET A 92 -35.24 -1.65 12.41
N GLY A 93 -34.49 -2.60 11.85
CA GLY A 93 -34.43 -3.97 12.39
C GLY A 93 -33.86 -4.00 13.81
N GLN A 94 -34.19 -5.02 14.58
CA GLN A 94 -33.81 -5.13 16.01
C GLN A 94 -32.28 -4.99 16.22
N SER A 95 -31.47 -5.68 15.39
CA SER A 95 -30.00 -5.63 15.49
C SER A 95 -29.44 -4.24 15.18
N ALA A 96 -29.96 -3.57 14.16
CA ALA A 96 -29.55 -2.21 13.82
C ALA A 96 -29.95 -1.21 14.91
N LEU A 97 -31.20 -1.32 15.45
CA LEU A 97 -31.66 -0.50 16.56
C LEU A 97 -30.77 -0.68 17.80
N LEU A 98 -30.42 -1.93 18.12
CA LEU A 98 -29.57 -2.26 19.26
C LEU A 98 -28.19 -1.63 19.10
N LYS A 99 -27.55 -1.77 17.91
CA LYS A 99 -26.19 -1.31 17.66
C LYS A 99 -26.11 0.21 17.46
N GLN A 100 -26.99 0.77 16.63
CA GLN A 100 -26.85 2.16 16.16
C GLN A 100 -27.52 3.18 17.08
N PHE A 101 -28.44 2.73 17.94
CA PHE A 101 -29.14 3.62 18.87
C PHE A 101 -28.92 3.22 20.31
N VAL A 102 -29.34 2.02 20.73
CA VAL A 102 -29.33 1.64 22.14
C VAL A 102 -27.93 1.56 22.72
N LYS A 103 -27.07 0.71 22.15
CA LYS A 103 -25.68 0.56 22.59
C LYS A 103 -24.83 1.83 22.32
N ASN A 104 -25.31 2.74 21.47
CA ASN A 104 -24.70 4.03 21.21
C ASN A 104 -24.90 5.07 22.32
N HIS A 105 -25.82 4.79 23.26
CA HIS A 105 -26.16 5.65 24.39
C HIS A 105 -25.86 5.00 25.74
N ILE A 106 -25.17 3.87 25.76
CA ILE A 106 -24.86 3.12 26.97
C ILE A 106 -23.39 2.73 27.00
N ALA A 107 -22.73 2.99 28.13
CA ALA A 107 -21.36 2.57 28.38
C ALA A 107 -21.27 1.69 29.63
N ASN A 108 -20.22 0.89 29.73
CA ASN A 108 -19.84 0.22 30.96
C ASN A 108 -19.30 1.24 31.97
N TYR A 109 -19.35 0.88 33.24
CA TYR A 109 -18.81 1.65 34.36
C TYR A 109 -19.53 2.97 34.63
N GLY A 110 -19.06 3.73 35.63
CA GLY A 110 -19.61 5.00 36.07
C GLY A 110 -18.87 6.20 35.48
N HIS A 111 -19.52 6.94 34.61
CA HIS A 111 -19.02 8.19 34.05
C HIS A 111 -19.74 9.37 34.67
N HIS A 112 -19.10 10.06 35.62
CA HIS A 112 -19.72 11.11 36.43
C HIS A 112 -19.45 12.50 35.85
N ALA A 113 -20.49 13.33 35.83
CA ALA A 113 -20.37 14.75 35.54
C ALA A 113 -19.97 15.51 36.83
N SER A 114 -18.71 15.69 37.09
CA SER A 114 -18.21 16.41 38.27
C SER A 114 -17.05 17.32 37.92
N GLY A 115 -17.15 18.59 38.32
CA GLY A 115 -16.10 19.58 38.04
C GLY A 115 -15.83 19.75 36.52
N THR A 116 -14.58 19.95 36.15
CA THR A 116 -14.19 20.02 34.73
C THR A 116 -13.82 18.62 34.24
N ILE A 117 -14.56 18.12 33.28
CA ILE A 117 -14.30 16.82 32.64
C ILE A 117 -14.01 16.99 31.15
N ALA A 118 -13.15 16.12 30.62
CA ALA A 118 -12.85 15.94 29.20
C ALA A 118 -12.48 14.46 29.01
N GLU A 119 -13.48 13.62 29.00
CA GLU A 119 -13.34 12.16 28.95
C GLU A 119 -13.81 11.65 27.59
N ARG A 120 -13.04 10.72 27.01
CA ARG A 120 -13.46 9.97 25.84
C ARG A 120 -14.04 8.63 26.28
N VAL A 121 -15.36 8.49 26.15
CA VAL A 121 -16.12 7.35 26.64
C VAL A 121 -16.31 6.34 25.52
N MET A 122 -15.95 5.08 25.78
CA MET A 122 -16.25 3.96 24.88
C MET A 122 -17.64 3.40 25.19
N MET A 123 -18.50 3.40 24.19
CA MET A 123 -19.87 2.89 24.27
C MET A 123 -19.93 1.36 24.08
N LEU A 124 -21.06 0.75 24.39
CA LEU A 124 -21.27 -0.70 24.21
C LEU A 124 -21.27 -1.15 22.73
N ASN A 125 -21.37 -0.23 21.79
CA ASN A 125 -21.21 -0.51 20.37
C ASN A 125 -19.77 -0.24 19.87
N GLU A 126 -18.80 -0.09 20.80
CA GLU A 126 -17.38 0.18 20.53
C GLU A 126 -17.08 1.56 19.92
N LYS A 127 -18.11 2.44 19.77
CA LYS A 127 -17.88 3.82 19.36
C LYS A 127 -17.44 4.66 20.55
N SER A 128 -16.62 5.69 20.29
CA SER A 128 -16.14 6.58 21.33
C SER A 128 -16.67 7.99 21.12
N TYR A 129 -17.17 8.59 22.21
CA TYR A 129 -17.69 9.96 22.23
C TYR A 129 -17.03 10.75 23.34
N ASP A 130 -16.92 12.07 23.11
CA ASP A 130 -16.37 12.98 24.11
C ASP A 130 -17.46 13.38 25.11
N PHE A 131 -17.19 13.14 26.41
CA PHE A 131 -18.00 13.62 27.51
C PHE A 131 -17.24 14.74 28.22
N ALA A 132 -17.65 16.00 28.02
CA ALA A 132 -16.88 17.15 28.43
C ALA A 132 -17.75 18.29 28.94
N GLY A 133 -17.15 19.14 29.78
CA GLY A 133 -17.77 20.34 30.32
C GLY A 133 -17.27 20.69 31.72
N THR A 134 -17.75 21.82 32.26
CA THR A 134 -17.44 22.27 33.62
C THR A 134 -18.70 22.47 34.47
N ALA A 135 -19.73 23.06 33.88
CA ALA A 135 -21.06 23.26 34.48
C ALA A 135 -22.16 22.86 33.49
N ASN A 136 -21.95 23.15 32.22
CA ASN A 136 -22.79 22.67 31.13
C ASN A 136 -22.04 21.54 30.44
N TYR A 137 -22.46 20.32 30.70
CA TYR A 137 -21.85 19.13 30.14
C TYR A 137 -22.44 18.82 28.76
N LYS A 138 -21.61 18.28 27.90
CA LYS A 138 -22.01 17.74 26.60
C LYS A 138 -21.54 16.30 26.46
N PHE A 139 -22.34 15.52 25.78
CA PHE A 139 -21.97 14.20 25.29
C PHE A 139 -21.95 14.25 23.76
N ASP A 140 -20.79 14.08 23.15
CA ASP A 140 -20.50 14.52 21.78
C ASP A 140 -20.87 16.01 21.62
N ASP A 141 -21.68 16.36 20.66
CA ASP A 141 -22.18 17.74 20.48
C ASP A 141 -23.52 18.00 21.20
N VAL A 142 -24.07 17.01 21.93
CA VAL A 142 -25.39 17.07 22.53
C VAL A 142 -25.32 17.53 23.99
N GLU A 143 -26.15 18.51 24.35
CA GLU A 143 -26.25 19.02 25.72
C GLU A 143 -26.83 17.99 26.67
N VAL A 144 -26.18 17.81 27.84
CA VAL A 144 -26.70 17.04 28.97
C VAL A 144 -27.70 17.92 29.74
N SER A 145 -28.98 17.55 29.69
CA SER A 145 -30.04 18.30 30.34
C SER A 145 -30.05 18.11 31.86
N GLN A 146 -29.88 16.86 32.32
CA GLN A 146 -29.71 16.51 33.73
C GLN A 146 -28.60 15.47 33.86
N ALA A 147 -27.65 15.75 34.75
CA ALA A 147 -26.51 14.89 34.99
C ALA A 147 -26.64 14.10 36.30
N ASN A 148 -25.97 12.96 36.37
CA ASN A 148 -25.78 12.17 37.61
C ASN A 148 -27.09 11.72 38.28
N LEU A 149 -28.08 11.29 37.53
CA LEU A 149 -29.29 10.67 38.07
C LEU A 149 -28.96 9.26 38.57
N PRO A 150 -29.02 9.01 39.90
CA PRO A 150 -28.52 7.76 40.46
C PRO A 150 -29.49 6.62 40.26
N SER A 151 -28.97 5.43 40.00
CA SER A 151 -29.67 4.16 39.99
C SER A 151 -28.90 3.13 40.82
N TYR A 152 -29.56 2.03 41.19
CA TYR A 152 -28.91 0.95 41.96
C TYR A 152 -27.72 0.36 41.20
N ASN A 153 -27.85 0.23 39.89
CA ASN A 153 -26.86 -0.39 38.99
C ASN A 153 -26.30 0.58 37.94
N GLY A 154 -26.17 1.86 38.28
CA GLY A 154 -25.56 2.80 37.36
C GLY A 154 -25.97 4.26 37.51
N ILE A 155 -25.58 5.03 36.51
CA ILE A 155 -25.84 6.47 36.43
C ILE A 155 -26.59 6.75 35.14
N MET A 156 -27.52 7.68 35.20
CA MET A 156 -28.21 8.19 34.04
C MET A 156 -27.95 9.69 33.85
N HIS A 157 -27.68 10.07 32.64
CA HIS A 157 -27.69 11.46 32.17
C HIS A 157 -28.83 11.59 31.16
N THR A 158 -29.54 12.69 31.14
CA THR A 158 -30.54 12.95 30.10
C THR A 158 -29.96 13.90 29.06
N LEU A 159 -30.23 13.61 27.77
CA LEU A 159 -29.74 14.38 26.63
C LEU A 159 -30.86 15.21 25.98
N ASN A 160 -30.52 16.43 25.59
CA ASN A 160 -31.38 17.28 24.76
C ASN A 160 -31.17 16.98 23.25
N GLY A 161 -31.16 15.71 22.88
CA GLY A 161 -30.89 15.19 21.55
C GLY A 161 -30.42 13.75 21.58
N ILE A 162 -29.87 13.28 20.46
CA ILE A 162 -29.23 11.96 20.34
C ILE A 162 -27.76 12.10 19.96
N ALA A 163 -26.90 11.23 20.50
CA ALA A 163 -25.57 11.06 19.96
C ALA A 163 -25.67 10.39 18.57
N ASN A 164 -25.10 11.05 17.57
CA ASN A 164 -25.15 10.54 16.21
C ASN A 164 -24.30 9.27 16.09
N PHE A 165 -24.88 8.22 15.52
CA PHE A 165 -24.13 7.04 15.17
C PHE A 165 -23.34 7.30 13.88
N TYR A 166 -22.01 7.14 13.96
CA TYR A 166 -21.12 7.12 12.81
C TYR A 166 -20.58 5.70 12.65
N PRO A 167 -20.81 5.05 11.50
CA PRO A 167 -20.16 3.78 11.23
C PRO A 167 -18.64 4.01 11.10
N ASN A 168 -17.83 2.99 11.37
CA ASN A 168 -16.44 3.05 10.93
C ASN A 168 -16.34 2.79 9.43
N LEU A 169 -15.15 3.00 8.87
CA LEU A 169 -14.92 2.84 7.43
C LEU A 169 -15.24 1.42 6.93
N TYR A 170 -14.96 0.40 7.75
CA TYR A 170 -15.25 -0.98 7.40
C TYR A 170 -16.76 -1.28 7.42
N GLU A 171 -17.47 -0.84 8.46
CA GLU A 171 -18.92 -0.95 8.53
C GLU A 171 -19.59 -0.25 7.36
N PHE A 172 -19.14 0.96 7.04
CA PHE A 172 -19.70 1.73 5.92
C PHE A 172 -19.49 0.99 4.58
N VAL A 173 -18.29 0.50 4.29
CA VAL A 173 -18.02 -0.17 3.01
C VAL A 173 -18.70 -1.53 2.88
N THR A 174 -18.94 -2.24 3.99
CA THR A 174 -19.47 -3.61 3.96
C THR A 174 -20.99 -3.72 4.21
N ASP A 175 -21.64 -2.69 4.72
CA ASP A 175 -23.08 -2.68 4.97
C ASP A 175 -23.85 -2.01 3.83
N SER A 176 -24.60 -2.82 3.07
CA SER A 176 -25.38 -2.36 1.92
C SER A 176 -26.52 -1.39 2.26
N VAL A 177 -26.89 -1.27 3.53
CA VAL A 177 -27.89 -0.28 3.98
C VAL A 177 -27.24 1.06 4.23
N LEU A 178 -26.04 1.06 4.85
CA LEU A 178 -25.29 2.29 5.14
C LEU A 178 -24.74 2.96 3.89
N ASN A 179 -24.42 2.17 2.86
CA ASN A 179 -23.84 2.69 1.60
C ASN A 179 -24.83 2.66 0.42
N ALA A 180 -26.13 2.50 0.66
CA ALA A 180 -27.14 2.30 -0.38
C ALA A 180 -27.16 3.39 -1.48
N ASP A 181 -26.81 4.63 -1.12
CA ASP A 181 -26.86 5.79 -2.01
C ASP A 181 -25.58 5.99 -2.84
N TYR A 182 -24.52 5.18 -2.61
CA TYR A 182 -23.17 5.48 -3.12
C TYR A 182 -22.67 4.57 -4.25
N ASN A 183 -23.45 3.55 -4.66
CA ASN A 183 -23.09 2.63 -5.76
C ASN A 183 -21.68 2.06 -5.70
N ILE A 184 -21.26 1.55 -4.53
CA ILE A 184 -19.92 0.96 -4.26
C ILE A 184 -19.97 -0.56 -4.04
N LYS A 185 -20.88 -1.26 -4.71
CA LYS A 185 -21.11 -2.71 -4.53
C LYS A 185 -19.90 -3.57 -4.86
N LYS A 186 -19.11 -3.20 -5.86
CA LYS A 186 -17.90 -3.94 -6.25
C LYS A 186 -16.82 -3.84 -5.17
N LEU A 187 -16.61 -2.66 -4.63
CA LEU A 187 -15.72 -2.44 -3.49
C LEU A 187 -16.20 -3.23 -2.26
N MET A 188 -17.50 -3.17 -1.95
CA MET A 188 -18.13 -3.95 -0.89
C MET A 188 -17.88 -5.45 -1.08
N ASN A 189 -18.12 -5.99 -2.27
CA ASN A 189 -17.93 -7.40 -2.58
C ASN A 189 -16.47 -7.82 -2.47
N PHE A 190 -15.53 -6.94 -2.86
CA PHE A 190 -14.10 -7.18 -2.71
C PHE A 190 -13.71 -7.35 -1.23
N PHE A 191 -14.22 -6.48 -0.33
CA PHE A 191 -13.98 -6.64 1.10
C PHE A 191 -14.67 -7.88 1.66
N LYS A 192 -15.94 -8.13 1.33
CA LYS A 192 -16.71 -9.29 1.84
C LYS A 192 -16.13 -10.64 1.40
N LYS A 193 -15.59 -10.74 0.19
CA LYS A 193 -14.93 -11.97 -0.29
C LYS A 193 -13.73 -12.38 0.58
N ASN A 194 -13.10 -11.43 1.24
CA ASN A 194 -11.91 -11.63 2.06
C ASN A 194 -12.22 -11.62 3.57
N GLU A 195 -13.50 -11.63 3.93
CA GLU A 195 -13.99 -11.59 5.30
C GLU A 195 -14.23 -13.00 5.84
N THR A 196 -13.85 -13.19 7.11
CA THR A 196 -14.22 -14.36 7.91
C THR A 196 -14.83 -13.87 9.22
N VAL A 197 -16.02 -14.37 9.55
CA VAL A 197 -16.71 -14.03 10.80
C VAL A 197 -16.83 -15.30 11.64
N TYR A 198 -16.41 -15.22 12.90
CA TYR A 198 -16.53 -16.34 13.84
C TYR A 198 -16.94 -15.86 15.23
N LEU A 199 -17.48 -16.78 16.02
CA LEU A 199 -17.86 -16.52 17.40
C LEU A 199 -16.62 -16.58 18.29
N ASP A 200 -16.37 -15.54 19.06
CA ASP A 200 -15.39 -15.56 20.15
C ASP A 200 -16.08 -16.17 21.39
N GLU A 201 -15.81 -17.46 21.62
CA GLU A 201 -16.43 -18.20 22.72
C GLU A 201 -15.93 -17.69 24.08
N ASP A 202 -14.67 -17.22 24.16
CA ASP A 202 -14.07 -16.73 25.41
C ASP A 202 -14.60 -15.35 25.81
N ALA A 203 -14.89 -14.49 24.85
CA ALA A 203 -15.46 -13.17 25.06
C ALA A 203 -17.00 -13.20 25.18
N SER A 204 -17.66 -14.29 24.78
CA SER A 204 -19.10 -14.43 24.78
C SER A 204 -19.62 -14.87 26.17
N VAL A 205 -20.80 -14.38 26.55
CA VAL A 205 -21.45 -14.77 27.81
C VAL A 205 -22.19 -16.09 27.62
N VAL A 206 -21.73 -17.11 28.33
CA VAL A 206 -22.28 -18.47 28.27
C VAL A 206 -23.73 -18.49 28.78
N GLY A 207 -24.63 -19.09 28.01
CA GLY A 207 -26.01 -19.35 28.34
C GLY A 207 -26.28 -20.81 28.75
N PRO A 208 -27.53 -21.22 28.91
CA PRO A 208 -27.87 -22.60 29.21
C PRO A 208 -27.57 -23.54 28.05
N ILE A 209 -27.31 -24.82 28.36
CA ILE A 209 -27.19 -25.87 27.33
C ILE A 209 -28.60 -26.24 26.86
N VAL A 210 -28.87 -26.06 25.55
CA VAL A 210 -30.15 -26.44 24.93
C VAL A 210 -29.85 -27.51 23.87
N ASP A 211 -30.57 -28.63 23.95
CA ASP A 211 -30.40 -29.79 23.05
C ASP A 211 -28.93 -30.28 22.93
N GLY A 212 -28.19 -30.22 24.04
CA GLY A 212 -26.80 -30.66 24.10
C GLY A 212 -25.82 -29.68 23.46
N ARG A 213 -26.26 -28.48 23.06
CA ARG A 213 -25.40 -27.42 22.50
C ARG A 213 -25.30 -26.25 23.47
N GLN A 214 -24.07 -25.72 23.58
CA GLN A 214 -23.85 -24.49 24.32
C GLN A 214 -24.59 -23.34 23.64
N THR A 215 -25.37 -22.57 24.38
CA THR A 215 -25.92 -21.29 23.91
C THR A 215 -25.21 -20.13 24.58
N TYR A 216 -25.34 -18.95 24.01
CA TYR A 216 -24.75 -17.73 24.55
C TYR A 216 -25.85 -16.71 24.79
N VAL A 217 -25.84 -16.08 25.96
CA VAL A 217 -26.75 -14.98 26.31
C VAL A 217 -26.34 -13.70 25.60
N ASP A 218 -25.04 -13.48 25.47
CA ASP A 218 -24.44 -12.44 24.63
C ASP A 218 -23.36 -13.08 23.79
N SER A 219 -23.41 -12.89 22.47
CA SER A 219 -22.49 -13.47 21.50
C SER A 219 -21.57 -12.39 20.97
N VAL A 220 -20.28 -12.56 21.20
CA VAL A 220 -19.24 -11.70 20.60
C VAL A 220 -18.81 -12.31 19.28
N MET A 221 -19.14 -11.64 18.17
CA MET A 221 -18.71 -12.05 16.83
C MET A 221 -17.49 -11.25 16.43
N VAL A 222 -16.41 -11.96 16.11
CA VAL A 222 -15.17 -11.35 15.62
C VAL A 222 -15.13 -11.43 14.11
N THR A 223 -14.85 -10.30 13.48
CA THR A 223 -14.65 -10.20 12.04
C THR A 223 -13.17 -10.04 11.73
N GLU A 224 -12.63 -10.93 10.92
CA GLU A 224 -11.28 -10.83 10.36
C GLU A 224 -11.35 -10.65 8.86
N ASN A 225 -10.38 -9.92 8.32
CA ASN A 225 -10.27 -9.72 6.88
C ASN A 225 -8.81 -9.78 6.44
N THR A 226 -8.50 -10.66 5.50
CA THR A 226 -7.15 -10.85 5.00
C THR A 226 -6.57 -9.60 4.33
N LEU A 227 -7.43 -8.68 3.88
CA LEU A 227 -7.02 -7.41 3.28
C LEU A 227 -6.37 -6.45 4.27
N TRP A 228 -6.62 -6.55 5.58
CA TRP A 228 -6.02 -5.65 6.57
C TRP A 228 -4.49 -5.69 6.54
N SER A 229 -3.94 -6.89 6.34
CA SER A 229 -2.49 -7.06 6.18
C SER A 229 -2.01 -6.52 4.83
N SER A 230 -2.70 -6.86 3.73
CA SER A 230 -2.32 -6.45 2.37
C SER A 230 -2.43 -4.94 2.16
N LEU A 231 -3.45 -4.31 2.73
CA LEU A 231 -3.68 -2.86 2.67
C LEU A 231 -2.93 -2.10 3.79
N ASN A 232 -2.32 -2.82 4.73
CA ASN A 232 -1.69 -2.25 5.93
C ASN A 232 -2.60 -1.22 6.64
N ALA A 233 -3.88 -1.52 6.72
CA ALA A 233 -4.91 -0.65 7.27
C ALA A 233 -5.99 -1.46 8.00
N ARG A 234 -6.20 -1.13 9.27
CA ARG A 234 -7.26 -1.69 10.11
C ARG A 234 -8.44 -0.73 10.16
N ILE A 235 -9.14 -0.59 9.04
CA ILE A 235 -10.25 0.37 8.90
C ILE A 235 -11.50 0.04 9.73
N HIS A 236 -11.50 -1.09 10.43
CA HIS A 236 -12.51 -1.46 11.43
C HIS A 236 -12.17 -0.97 12.84
N ASN A 237 -10.91 -0.58 13.09
CA ASN A 237 -10.44 -0.19 14.42
C ASN A 237 -10.70 1.30 14.67
N GLU A 238 -11.21 1.61 15.86
CA GLU A 238 -11.53 2.99 16.30
C GLU A 238 -10.27 3.77 16.77
N ASP A 239 -9.14 3.08 17.01
CA ASP A 239 -7.90 3.71 17.51
C ASP A 239 -7.09 4.45 16.43
N SER A 240 -7.49 4.33 15.18
CA SER A 240 -6.77 4.90 14.04
C SER A 240 -7.71 5.72 13.17
N THR A 241 -7.21 6.83 12.65
CA THR A 241 -7.98 7.72 11.77
C THR A 241 -7.47 7.66 10.35
N TYR A 242 -8.40 7.42 9.40
CA TYR A 242 -8.08 7.29 7.98
C TYR A 242 -8.98 8.18 7.11
N THR A 243 -8.49 8.53 5.93
CA THR A 243 -9.33 8.88 4.78
C THR A 243 -9.32 7.71 3.81
N PHE A 244 -10.48 7.23 3.40
CA PHE A 244 -10.63 6.19 2.41
C PHE A 244 -11.37 6.71 1.18
N ILE A 245 -10.70 6.70 0.03
CA ILE A 245 -11.29 7.07 -1.27
C ILE A 245 -11.94 5.82 -1.86
N MET A 246 -13.25 5.87 -2.10
CA MET A 246 -14.07 4.74 -2.50
C MET A 246 -14.57 4.92 -3.93
N PRO A 247 -14.09 4.15 -4.90
CA PRO A 247 -14.57 4.22 -6.28
C PRO A 247 -16.00 3.68 -6.39
N THR A 248 -16.84 4.35 -7.16
CA THR A 248 -18.14 3.82 -7.59
C THR A 248 -17.95 2.58 -8.48
N ASP A 249 -19.01 1.81 -8.72
CA ASP A 249 -18.95 0.59 -9.53
C ASP A 249 -18.45 0.87 -10.95
N ASP A 250 -18.85 1.98 -11.56
CA ASP A 250 -18.41 2.38 -12.89
C ASP A 250 -16.93 2.80 -12.90
N CYS A 251 -16.53 3.57 -11.91
CA CYS A 251 -15.12 3.94 -11.70
C CYS A 251 -14.24 2.70 -11.44
N TRP A 252 -14.76 1.74 -10.67
CA TRP A 252 -14.10 0.47 -10.43
C TRP A 252 -13.82 -0.27 -11.73
N ASP A 253 -14.83 -0.43 -12.60
CA ASP A 253 -14.67 -1.17 -13.85
C ASP A 253 -13.60 -0.57 -14.76
N VAL A 254 -13.69 0.73 -15.00
CA VAL A 254 -12.71 1.44 -15.85
C VAL A 254 -11.30 1.30 -15.29
N SER A 255 -11.13 1.50 -14.00
CA SER A 255 -9.81 1.43 -13.34
C SER A 255 -9.29 0.00 -13.29
N TYR A 256 -10.16 -0.96 -12.96
CA TYR A 256 -9.83 -2.38 -12.92
C TYR A 256 -9.35 -2.91 -14.25
N ASP A 257 -10.07 -2.62 -15.34
CA ASP A 257 -9.71 -3.06 -16.70
C ASP A 257 -8.40 -2.44 -17.17
N LYS A 258 -8.17 -1.15 -16.84
CA LYS A 258 -6.91 -0.46 -17.13
C LYS A 258 -5.73 -1.14 -16.42
N ILE A 259 -5.85 -1.41 -15.14
CA ILE A 259 -4.80 -2.09 -14.36
C ILE A 259 -4.59 -3.51 -14.86
N LYS A 260 -5.70 -4.26 -15.05
CA LYS A 260 -5.69 -5.65 -15.50
C LYS A 260 -4.96 -5.86 -16.81
N ALA A 261 -5.03 -4.89 -17.74
CA ALA A 261 -4.35 -4.96 -19.04
C ALA A 261 -2.82 -5.10 -18.90
N HIS A 262 -2.23 -4.65 -17.80
CA HIS A 262 -0.79 -4.73 -17.55
C HIS A 262 -0.32 -6.13 -17.08
N PHE A 263 -1.24 -7.04 -16.74
CA PHE A 263 -0.96 -8.36 -16.18
C PHE A 263 -1.34 -9.51 -17.13
N ASN A 264 -0.93 -9.44 -18.39
CA ASN A 264 -1.18 -10.50 -19.37
C ASN A 264 -0.12 -11.59 -19.28
N TYR A 265 -0.39 -12.66 -18.52
CA TYR A 265 0.52 -13.80 -18.39
C TYR A 265 0.42 -14.74 -19.61
N ILE A 266 1.51 -15.47 -19.91
CA ILE A 266 1.59 -16.40 -21.05
C ILE A 266 0.57 -17.53 -20.91
N ASN A 267 0.54 -18.14 -19.72
CA ASN A 267 -0.26 -19.33 -19.43
C ASN A 267 -0.76 -19.29 -17.98
N SER A 268 -1.87 -19.96 -17.72
CA SER A 268 -2.46 -20.06 -16.38
C SER A 268 -1.59 -20.83 -15.38
N THR A 269 -0.82 -21.81 -15.85
CA THR A 269 -0.06 -22.73 -14.97
C THR A 269 1.42 -22.84 -15.29
N LYS A 270 1.88 -22.19 -16.35
CA LYS A 270 3.23 -22.33 -16.87
C LYS A 270 3.88 -20.96 -17.11
N ALA A 271 5.16 -20.88 -16.85
CA ALA A 271 5.98 -19.70 -17.08
C ALA A 271 7.24 -20.07 -17.87
N GLN A 272 7.77 -19.14 -18.64
CA GLN A 272 9.02 -19.35 -19.37
C GLN A 272 10.21 -18.89 -18.52
N MET A 273 11.14 -19.81 -18.30
CA MET A 273 12.43 -19.50 -17.69
C MET A 273 13.45 -19.25 -18.80
N PHE A 274 14.20 -18.17 -18.70
CA PHE A 274 15.29 -17.86 -19.62
C PHE A 274 16.61 -18.33 -19.06
N THR A 275 17.37 -19.05 -19.89
CA THR A 275 18.73 -19.51 -19.57
C THR A 275 19.68 -19.00 -20.64
N VAL A 276 20.78 -18.37 -20.24
CA VAL A 276 21.81 -17.88 -21.13
C VAL A 276 22.99 -18.86 -21.11
N ASN A 277 23.16 -19.63 -22.20
CA ASN A 277 24.26 -20.57 -22.39
C ASN A 277 25.17 -20.09 -23.50
N GLY A 278 26.42 -19.81 -23.16
CA GLY A 278 27.33 -19.27 -24.16
C GLY A 278 26.81 -17.93 -24.70
N THR A 279 26.63 -17.80 -26.02
CA THR A 279 26.04 -16.62 -26.68
C THR A 279 24.54 -16.78 -26.92
N THR A 280 23.98 -17.93 -26.58
CA THR A 280 22.61 -18.29 -26.93
C THR A 280 21.70 -18.18 -25.70
N THR A 281 20.59 -17.49 -25.85
CA THR A 281 19.47 -17.53 -24.90
C THR A 281 18.52 -18.63 -25.33
N THR A 282 18.18 -19.48 -24.38
CA THR A 282 17.15 -20.51 -24.53
C THR A 282 16.02 -20.25 -23.54
N SER A 283 14.81 -20.67 -23.87
CA SER A 283 13.72 -20.71 -22.92
C SER A 283 13.33 -22.14 -22.64
N SER A 284 12.97 -22.42 -21.39
CA SER A 284 12.35 -23.67 -20.98
C SER A 284 11.08 -23.38 -20.20
N GLU A 285 10.08 -24.22 -20.39
CA GLU A 285 8.85 -24.14 -19.63
C GLU A 285 9.09 -24.68 -18.21
N VAL A 286 8.71 -23.92 -17.20
CA VAL A 286 8.72 -24.37 -15.80
C VAL A 286 7.30 -24.47 -15.32
N THR A 287 6.97 -25.58 -14.69
CA THR A 287 5.68 -25.76 -14.04
C THR A 287 5.67 -24.95 -12.75
N ARG A 288 4.78 -23.99 -12.68
CA ARG A 288 4.47 -23.23 -11.47
C ARG A 288 2.97 -23.20 -11.33
N THR A 289 2.46 -23.48 -10.15
CA THR A 289 1.03 -23.38 -9.88
C THR A 289 0.65 -21.91 -9.90
N ILE A 290 0.28 -21.41 -11.05
CA ILE A 290 -0.26 -20.05 -11.27
C ILE A 290 -1.54 -20.23 -12.05
N ASP A 291 -2.65 -19.85 -11.48
CA ASP A 291 -3.84 -19.56 -12.26
C ASP A 291 -3.75 -18.11 -12.75
N ALA A 292 -3.29 -17.91 -13.97
CA ALA A 292 -3.05 -16.58 -14.51
C ALA A 292 -4.32 -15.69 -14.54
N PRO A 293 -5.53 -16.18 -14.87
CA PRO A 293 -6.76 -15.41 -14.73
C PRO A 293 -7.01 -14.97 -13.29
N GLU A 294 -6.89 -15.87 -12.31
CA GLU A 294 -7.09 -15.55 -10.89
C GLU A 294 -6.03 -14.58 -10.37
N TRP A 295 -4.78 -14.75 -10.73
CA TRP A 295 -3.70 -13.81 -10.41
C TRP A 295 -3.96 -12.44 -10.99
N LYS A 296 -4.31 -12.37 -12.27
CA LYS A 296 -4.62 -11.13 -12.97
C LYS A 296 -5.74 -10.36 -12.27
N ASP A 297 -6.81 -11.06 -11.91
CA ASP A 297 -7.97 -10.49 -11.24
C ASP A 297 -7.63 -10.04 -9.80
N SER A 298 -6.88 -10.85 -9.07
CA SER A 298 -6.43 -10.54 -7.71
C SER A 298 -5.48 -9.36 -7.68
N LEU A 299 -4.51 -9.29 -8.58
CA LEU A 299 -3.57 -8.18 -8.70
C LEU A 299 -4.29 -6.89 -9.10
N ALA A 300 -5.21 -6.95 -10.09
CA ALA A 300 -5.96 -5.78 -10.51
C ALA A 300 -6.79 -5.21 -9.37
N SER A 301 -7.50 -6.05 -8.62
CA SER A 301 -8.31 -5.62 -7.46
C SER A 301 -7.43 -5.07 -6.34
N LEU A 302 -6.30 -5.72 -6.05
CA LEU A 302 -5.38 -5.29 -4.99
C LEU A 302 -4.73 -3.95 -5.34
N TYR A 303 -4.20 -3.78 -6.55
CA TYR A 303 -3.58 -2.53 -6.96
C TYR A 303 -4.58 -1.38 -7.08
N LEU A 304 -5.83 -1.67 -7.45
CA LEU A 304 -6.88 -0.67 -7.45
C LEU A 304 -7.15 -0.14 -6.03
N THR A 305 -7.10 -1.00 -5.01
CA THR A 305 -7.47 -0.64 -3.64
C THR A 305 -6.29 -0.24 -2.75
N SER A 306 -5.08 -0.72 -3.05
CA SER A 306 -3.90 -0.58 -2.16
C SER A 306 -3.45 0.86 -1.92
N ASN A 307 -3.83 1.80 -2.78
CA ASN A 307 -3.43 3.21 -2.68
C ASN A 307 -4.61 4.16 -2.43
N LEU A 308 -5.71 3.65 -1.89
CA LEU A 308 -6.92 4.44 -1.61
C LEU A 308 -7.13 4.77 -0.13
N ILE A 309 -6.28 4.24 0.77
CA ILE A 309 -6.41 4.45 2.20
C ILE A 309 -5.22 5.26 2.71
N PHE A 310 -5.51 6.35 3.42
CA PHE A 310 -4.53 7.34 3.88
C PHE A 310 -4.67 7.52 5.39
N SER A 311 -3.62 7.18 6.16
CA SER A 311 -3.61 7.38 7.62
C SER A 311 -3.32 8.83 7.95
N HIS A 312 -4.10 9.44 8.85
CA HIS A 312 -3.89 10.81 9.35
C HIS A 312 -2.68 10.94 10.28
N SER A 313 -2.16 9.82 10.81
CA SER A 313 -0.90 9.83 11.55
C SER A 313 0.33 10.07 10.67
N ASN A 314 0.19 9.96 9.33
CA ASN A 314 1.26 10.20 8.39
C ASN A 314 1.35 11.69 8.04
N ASP A 315 2.55 12.26 8.16
CA ASP A 315 2.78 13.71 7.94
C ASP A 315 2.43 14.17 6.51
N TYR A 316 2.53 13.29 5.52
CA TYR A 316 2.11 13.59 4.14
C TYR A 316 0.60 13.83 4.01
N ASN A 317 -0.20 13.23 4.90
CA ASN A 317 -1.66 13.21 4.78
C ASN A 317 -2.36 14.22 5.71
N LYS A 318 -1.63 14.93 6.57
CA LYS A 318 -2.22 15.86 7.57
C LYS A 318 -3.09 16.95 6.96
N TRP A 319 -2.80 17.37 5.74
CA TRP A 319 -3.61 18.38 5.05
C TRP A 319 -5.03 17.91 4.69
N LEU A 320 -5.30 16.57 4.72
CA LEU A 320 -6.64 16.02 4.48
C LEU A 320 -7.66 16.41 5.57
N ASP A 321 -7.20 16.69 6.77
CA ASP A 321 -8.03 17.14 7.91
C ASP A 321 -7.90 18.67 8.16
N GLY A 322 -7.24 19.39 7.27
CA GLY A 322 -6.99 20.82 7.38
C GLY A 322 -5.76 21.21 8.20
N THR A 323 -5.01 20.24 8.73
CA THR A 323 -3.75 20.48 9.44
C THR A 323 -2.62 20.68 8.43
N PRO A 324 -1.84 21.78 8.49
CA PRO A 324 -0.71 21.96 7.57
C PRO A 324 0.30 20.82 7.68
N SER A 325 0.73 20.29 6.54
CA SER A 325 1.82 19.29 6.52
C SER A 325 3.14 19.98 6.94
N PRO A 326 3.83 19.47 7.96
CA PRO A 326 5.07 20.10 8.45
C PRO A 326 6.28 19.90 7.51
N VAL A 327 6.22 18.96 6.58
CA VAL A 327 7.40 18.50 5.82
C VAL A 327 7.19 18.58 4.30
N TYR A 328 5.95 18.41 3.82
CA TYR A 328 5.64 18.29 2.39
C TYR A 328 4.45 19.17 2.04
N GLY A 329 4.47 19.74 0.84
CA GLY A 329 3.36 20.54 0.33
C GLY A 329 2.04 19.74 0.31
N SER A 330 0.93 20.42 0.14
CA SER A 330 -0.43 19.86 0.15
C SER A 330 -0.79 18.99 -1.06
N ASP A 331 0.18 18.63 -1.90
CA ASP A 331 -0.08 17.90 -3.15
C ASP A 331 0.30 16.40 -3.08
N THR A 332 1.10 16.01 -2.10
CA THR A 332 1.53 14.62 -1.96
C THR A 332 0.67 13.88 -0.95
N LEU A 333 0.18 12.69 -1.33
CA LEU A 333 -0.43 11.72 -0.44
C LEU A 333 0.46 10.49 -0.28
N ARG A 334 0.39 9.86 0.87
CA ARG A 334 1.06 8.59 1.13
C ARG A 334 0.07 7.56 1.62
N SER A 335 -0.15 6.51 0.82
CA SER A 335 -1.04 5.42 1.19
C SER A 335 -0.50 4.60 2.36
N THR A 336 -1.37 3.83 3.00
CA THR A 336 -1.00 2.88 4.06
C THR A 336 -0.05 1.80 3.56
N THR A 337 -0.10 1.45 2.28
CA THR A 337 0.84 0.54 1.60
C THR A 337 2.15 1.21 1.18
N ARG A 338 2.38 2.47 1.61
CA ARG A 338 3.56 3.30 1.35
C ARG A 338 3.68 3.83 -0.08
N GLY A 339 2.68 3.71 -0.93
CA GLY A 339 2.61 4.37 -2.22
C GLY A 339 2.66 5.89 -2.04
N LYS A 340 3.50 6.57 -2.81
CA LYS A 340 3.59 8.03 -2.82
C LYS A 340 2.88 8.55 -4.05
N LEU A 341 1.75 9.21 -3.86
CA LEU A 341 0.94 9.79 -4.92
C LEU A 341 1.31 11.28 -5.05
N SER A 342 1.81 11.67 -6.21
CA SER A 342 2.36 13.00 -6.43
C SER A 342 1.33 14.06 -6.82
N ASN A 343 0.08 13.64 -7.07
CA ASN A 343 -1.04 14.48 -7.48
C ASN A 343 -2.22 14.43 -6.50
N GLY A 344 -1.93 14.47 -5.21
CA GLY A 344 -2.94 14.30 -4.16
C GLY A 344 -4.09 15.30 -4.22
N GLN A 345 -3.85 16.57 -4.58
CA GLN A 345 -4.92 17.56 -4.74
C GLN A 345 -5.87 17.22 -5.88
N GLU A 346 -5.35 16.77 -7.01
CA GLU A 346 -6.16 16.31 -8.13
C GLU A 346 -7.05 15.13 -7.70
N ILE A 347 -6.45 14.11 -7.05
CA ILE A 347 -7.17 12.93 -6.55
C ILE A 347 -8.31 13.35 -5.62
N VAL A 348 -8.06 14.21 -4.65
CA VAL A 348 -9.07 14.66 -3.67
C VAL A 348 -10.13 15.55 -4.31
N SER A 349 -9.76 16.40 -5.28
CA SER A 349 -10.70 17.28 -5.97
C SER A 349 -11.75 16.55 -6.80
N LEU A 350 -11.47 15.31 -7.20
CA LEU A 350 -12.38 14.46 -7.96
C LEU A 350 -13.30 13.62 -7.06
N THR A 351 -13.19 13.76 -5.74
CA THR A 351 -14.07 13.06 -4.79
C THR A 351 -15.24 13.94 -4.36
N ASP A 352 -16.33 13.31 -3.96
CA ASP A 352 -17.43 13.96 -3.25
C ASP A 352 -16.97 14.57 -1.91
N SER A 353 -17.84 15.35 -1.30
CA SER A 353 -17.65 15.86 0.06
C SER A 353 -17.37 14.73 1.04
N PRO A 354 -16.46 14.94 2.01
CA PRO A 354 -16.09 13.86 2.94
C PRO A 354 -17.28 13.48 3.83
N LEU A 355 -17.54 12.19 3.92
CA LEU A 355 -18.51 11.60 4.83
C LEU A 355 -17.81 11.27 6.15
N LYS A 356 -18.30 11.85 7.26
CA LYS A 356 -17.74 11.60 8.60
C LYS A 356 -18.02 10.15 9.03
N MET A 357 -16.97 9.45 9.43
CA MET A 357 -17.01 8.12 10.03
C MET A 357 -16.48 8.19 11.47
N SER A 358 -16.71 7.16 12.29
CA SER A 358 -16.17 7.15 13.65
C SER A 358 -14.65 7.13 13.69
N ASN A 359 -14.02 6.52 12.69
CA ASN A 359 -12.57 6.41 12.56
C ASN A 359 -12.01 7.14 11.34
N GLY A 360 -12.64 8.23 10.90
CA GLY A 360 -12.12 9.07 9.82
C GLY A 360 -13.14 9.55 8.81
N TYR A 361 -12.77 9.50 7.53
CA TYR A 361 -13.60 10.01 6.45
C TYR A 361 -13.66 9.05 5.27
N ALA A 362 -14.85 8.80 4.74
CA ALA A 362 -15.05 8.18 3.43
C ALA A 362 -15.24 9.29 2.38
N ARG A 363 -14.65 9.11 1.21
CA ARG A 363 -14.80 9.98 0.04
C ARG A 363 -15.13 9.13 -1.18
N VAL A 364 -16.30 9.28 -1.73
CA VAL A 364 -16.72 8.53 -2.93
C VAL A 364 -16.26 9.27 -4.18
N THR A 365 -15.93 8.53 -5.23
CA THR A 365 -15.48 9.11 -6.50
C THR A 365 -15.91 8.29 -7.70
N ASP A 366 -16.31 9.01 -8.77
CA ASP A 366 -16.58 8.44 -10.09
C ASP A 366 -15.34 8.40 -10.98
N THR A 367 -14.23 8.99 -10.54
CA THR A 367 -13.00 9.06 -11.32
C THR A 367 -11.79 8.94 -10.40
N LEU A 368 -10.88 8.00 -10.71
CA LEU A 368 -9.61 7.84 -10.03
C LEU A 368 -8.47 8.42 -10.89
N ALA A 369 -7.87 9.50 -10.42
CA ALA A 369 -6.68 10.11 -11.03
C ALA A 369 -5.36 9.50 -10.52
N ILE A 370 -5.34 8.20 -10.22
CA ILE A 370 -4.13 7.52 -9.74
C ILE A 370 -3.19 7.28 -10.91
N LEU A 371 -1.96 7.79 -10.77
CA LEU A 371 -0.93 7.68 -11.79
C LEU A 371 -0.35 6.25 -11.78
N PRO A 372 -0.27 5.56 -12.93
CA PRO A 372 0.22 4.17 -13.02
C PRO A 372 1.62 3.98 -12.41
N TRP A 373 2.53 4.92 -12.65
CA TRP A 373 3.92 4.85 -12.17
C TRP A 373 4.09 5.12 -10.68
N ASP A 374 3.14 5.76 -10.03
CA ASP A 374 3.11 5.92 -8.58
C ASP A 374 2.61 4.63 -7.88
N THR A 375 2.02 3.69 -8.64
CA THR A 375 1.32 2.52 -8.09
C THR A 375 1.71 1.20 -8.73
N TYR A 376 1.01 0.76 -9.79
CA TYR A 376 1.13 -0.60 -10.32
C TYR A 376 2.12 -0.75 -11.48
N ALA A 377 2.53 0.35 -12.14
CA ALA A 377 3.47 0.33 -13.25
C ALA A 377 4.67 1.26 -12.99
N PRO A 378 5.47 1.01 -11.94
CA PRO A 378 6.59 1.88 -11.58
C PRO A 378 7.72 1.79 -12.61
N VAL A 379 8.60 2.79 -12.58
CA VAL A 379 9.89 2.72 -13.29
C VAL A 379 10.71 1.56 -12.73
N LEU A 380 11.18 0.67 -13.60
CA LEU A 380 12.04 -0.45 -13.23
C LEU A 380 13.50 -0.05 -13.40
N TYR A 381 14.27 -0.11 -12.33
CA TYR A 381 15.72 0.05 -12.36
C TYR A 381 16.41 -1.30 -12.12
N VAL A 382 17.26 -1.70 -13.06
CA VAL A 382 18.03 -2.95 -13.01
C VAL A 382 19.52 -2.61 -12.87
N PRO A 383 20.06 -2.60 -11.63
CA PRO A 383 21.47 -2.25 -11.42
C PRO A 383 22.40 -3.31 -11.98
N ALA A 384 23.36 -2.91 -12.79
CA ALA A 384 24.38 -3.78 -13.39
C ALA A 384 25.25 -4.48 -12.32
N THR A 385 25.39 -3.85 -11.15
CA THR A 385 26.20 -4.36 -10.03
C THR A 385 25.53 -5.46 -9.21
N SER A 386 24.24 -5.73 -9.41
CA SER A 386 23.52 -6.77 -8.69
C SER A 386 23.73 -8.14 -9.33
N SER A 387 24.36 -9.04 -8.59
CA SER A 387 24.57 -10.43 -9.06
C SER A 387 23.28 -11.18 -9.34
N SER A 388 22.17 -10.79 -8.71
CA SER A 388 20.84 -11.38 -8.93
C SER A 388 20.30 -11.11 -10.33
N TYR A 389 20.74 -10.03 -10.97
CA TYR A 389 20.30 -9.66 -12.32
C TYR A 389 21.33 -9.95 -13.41
N GLN A 390 22.58 -10.27 -13.04
CA GLN A 390 23.60 -10.63 -14.00
C GLN A 390 23.32 -12.03 -14.57
N ALA A 391 22.94 -12.10 -15.84
CA ALA A 391 22.71 -13.36 -16.52
C ALA A 391 24.02 -13.94 -17.06
N ARG A 392 24.87 -13.10 -17.64
CA ARG A 392 26.14 -13.51 -18.24
C ARG A 392 27.10 -12.36 -18.44
N ILE A 393 28.38 -12.63 -18.20
CA ILE A 393 29.52 -11.82 -18.61
C ILE A 393 30.39 -12.68 -19.51
N TYR A 394 30.73 -12.17 -20.72
CA TYR A 394 31.49 -12.92 -21.69
C TYR A 394 32.62 -12.08 -22.31
N GLN A 395 33.78 -12.69 -22.50
CA GLN A 395 34.98 -12.07 -23.05
C GLN A 395 35.44 -10.79 -22.30
N ALA A 396 35.11 -10.68 -21.01
CA ALA A 396 35.45 -9.56 -20.17
C ALA A 396 35.98 -9.99 -18.80
N ASN A 397 36.93 -9.21 -18.28
CA ASN A 397 37.22 -9.15 -16.84
C ASN A 397 36.24 -8.14 -16.24
N ALA A 398 35.39 -8.62 -15.34
CA ALA A 398 34.35 -7.80 -14.74
C ALA A 398 34.76 -7.34 -13.35
N SER A 399 34.67 -6.07 -13.10
CA SER A 399 34.92 -5.45 -11.80
C SER A 399 33.77 -4.53 -11.41
N ARG A 400 33.30 -4.64 -10.17
CA ARG A 400 32.42 -3.64 -9.58
C ARG A 400 33.27 -2.47 -9.11
N ILE A 401 33.01 -1.30 -9.63
CA ILE A 401 33.65 -0.05 -9.23
C ILE A 401 32.71 0.71 -8.29
N ASN A 402 33.23 1.09 -7.11
CA ASN A 402 32.53 1.92 -6.14
C ASN A 402 33.24 3.28 -6.08
N VAL A 403 32.60 4.30 -6.60
CA VAL A 403 33.10 5.67 -6.62
C VAL A 403 32.74 6.33 -5.29
N GLN A 404 33.76 6.64 -4.48
CA GLN A 404 33.57 7.27 -3.17
C GLN A 404 33.28 8.77 -3.26
N TYR A 405 33.78 9.41 -4.32
CA TYR A 405 33.68 10.85 -4.54
C TYR A 405 33.12 11.11 -5.93
N PRO A 406 31.83 10.81 -6.17
CA PRO A 406 31.22 11.09 -7.47
C PRO A 406 31.18 12.60 -7.73
N ASP A 407 31.38 12.97 -8.99
CA ASP A 407 31.34 14.35 -9.45
C ASP A 407 29.88 14.77 -9.70
N PRO A 408 29.32 15.72 -8.92
CA PRO A 408 27.94 16.16 -9.11
C PRO A 408 27.71 16.92 -10.44
N ALA A 409 28.74 17.37 -11.12
CA ALA A 409 28.63 17.95 -12.46
C ALA A 409 28.41 16.88 -13.56
N ILE A 410 28.66 15.61 -13.26
CA ILE A 410 28.62 14.49 -14.20
C ILE A 410 27.48 13.53 -13.87
N VAL A 411 27.14 13.36 -12.58
CA VAL A 411 26.08 12.47 -12.12
C VAL A 411 25.17 13.19 -11.14
N ASP A 412 23.88 13.11 -11.39
CA ASP A 412 22.88 13.57 -10.44
C ASP A 412 22.69 12.53 -9.33
N LEU A 413 22.93 12.93 -8.09
CA LEU A 413 22.74 12.12 -6.89
C LEU A 413 21.60 12.63 -6.01
N SER A 414 20.80 13.60 -6.47
CA SER A 414 19.76 14.26 -5.69
C SER A 414 18.72 13.28 -5.12
N GLU A 415 18.45 12.20 -5.85
CA GLU A 415 17.54 11.14 -5.41
C GLU A 415 18.23 9.97 -4.69
N SER A 416 19.57 9.96 -4.67
CA SER A 416 20.35 8.88 -4.05
C SER A 416 20.52 9.11 -2.55
N ARG A 417 20.17 8.11 -1.74
CA ARG A 417 20.50 8.10 -0.31
C ARG A 417 21.96 7.75 -0.02
N SER A 418 22.73 7.40 -1.07
CA SER A 418 24.12 6.97 -0.95
C SER A 418 25.05 8.07 -1.45
N SER A 419 26.12 8.33 -0.69
CA SER A 419 27.22 9.21 -1.09
C SER A 419 28.17 8.54 -2.11
N THR A 420 27.94 7.26 -2.44
CA THR A 420 28.76 6.47 -3.34
C THR A 420 28.00 6.13 -4.60
N TYR A 421 28.67 6.11 -5.74
CA TYR A 421 28.12 5.70 -7.02
C TYR A 421 28.78 4.40 -7.48
N SER A 422 28.00 3.44 -7.97
CA SER A 422 28.54 2.12 -8.33
C SER A 422 28.18 1.73 -9.76
N TYR A 423 29.13 1.14 -10.47
CA TYR A 423 28.92 0.60 -11.81
C TYR A 423 29.75 -0.66 -12.06
N MET A 424 29.41 -1.41 -13.10
CA MET A 424 30.22 -2.52 -13.60
C MET A 424 31.17 -2.02 -14.68
N TRP A 425 32.44 -2.33 -14.51
CA TRP A 425 33.47 -2.20 -15.56
C TRP A 425 33.78 -3.58 -16.12
N LEU A 426 33.56 -3.73 -17.44
CA LEU A 426 33.82 -4.95 -18.19
C LEU A 426 34.93 -4.67 -19.17
N GLU A 427 36.14 -5.03 -18.79
CA GLU A 427 37.35 -4.86 -19.59
C GLU A 427 37.54 -6.05 -20.52
N ALA A 428 37.88 -5.80 -21.81
CA ALA A 428 38.13 -6.86 -22.78
C ALA A 428 39.29 -7.75 -22.35
N THR A 429 39.10 -9.07 -22.32
CA THR A 429 40.16 -10.04 -21.94
C THR A 429 41.32 -10.17 -22.90
N GLY A 430 41.34 -9.41 -23.97
CA GLY A 430 42.41 -9.37 -24.98
C GLY A 430 42.07 -8.51 -26.19
N SER A 431 43.05 -8.24 -27.02
CA SER A 431 42.95 -7.33 -28.17
C SER A 431 41.91 -7.71 -29.22
N SER A 432 41.56 -8.99 -29.32
CA SER A 432 40.54 -9.51 -30.24
C SER A 432 39.18 -9.80 -29.59
N ARG A 433 39.06 -9.55 -28.29
CA ARG A 433 37.84 -9.89 -27.52
C ARG A 433 36.84 -8.76 -27.52
N LYS A 434 35.57 -9.11 -27.50
CA LYS A 434 34.42 -8.18 -27.46
C LYS A 434 33.61 -8.48 -26.22
N PRO A 435 33.66 -7.66 -25.19
CA PRO A 435 32.84 -7.81 -24.00
C PRO A 435 31.35 -7.86 -24.34
N GLU A 436 30.66 -8.81 -23.73
CA GLU A 436 29.22 -8.90 -23.77
C GLU A 436 28.69 -8.96 -22.33
N PHE A 437 27.62 -8.26 -22.08
CA PHE A 437 26.95 -8.24 -20.80
C PHE A 437 25.46 -8.48 -20.98
N THR A 438 24.94 -9.50 -20.31
CA THR A 438 23.52 -9.84 -20.33
C THR A 438 22.94 -9.71 -18.92
N VAL A 439 21.82 -9.02 -18.80
CA VAL A 439 21.09 -8.85 -17.54
C VAL A 439 19.65 -9.31 -17.70
N TYR A 440 19.08 -9.87 -16.62
CA TYR A 440 17.68 -10.18 -16.52
C TYR A 440 16.87 -8.92 -16.20
N LEU A 441 15.66 -8.82 -16.74
CA LEU A 441 14.72 -7.72 -16.53
C LEU A 441 13.52 -8.23 -15.71
N PRO A 442 13.58 -8.19 -14.37
CA PRO A 442 12.55 -8.77 -13.51
C PRO A 442 11.30 -7.89 -13.46
N ASN A 443 10.16 -8.50 -13.17
CA ASN A 443 8.88 -7.84 -12.91
C ASN A 443 8.35 -6.94 -14.05
N VAL A 444 8.75 -7.22 -15.28
CA VAL A 444 8.25 -6.50 -16.45
C VAL A 444 6.76 -6.78 -16.64
N LEU A 445 5.99 -5.72 -16.88
CA LEU A 445 4.56 -5.79 -17.16
C LEU A 445 4.29 -5.88 -18.67
N SER A 446 3.09 -6.33 -19.05
CA SER A 446 2.62 -6.30 -20.44
C SER A 446 2.21 -4.88 -20.86
N THR A 447 3.19 -4.01 -20.99
CA THR A 447 3.01 -2.61 -21.39
C THR A 447 4.19 -2.12 -22.22
N THR A 448 4.13 -0.89 -22.69
CA THR A 448 5.19 -0.25 -23.46
C THR A 448 6.15 0.48 -22.53
N TYR A 449 7.44 0.24 -22.72
CA TYR A 449 8.51 0.92 -22.00
C TYR A 449 9.47 1.63 -22.96
N ASN A 450 9.93 2.80 -22.57
CA ASN A 450 11.17 3.36 -23.05
C ASN A 450 12.30 2.73 -22.25
N ILE A 451 13.25 2.09 -22.95
CA ILE A 451 14.35 1.34 -22.31
C ILE A 451 15.62 2.14 -22.45
N TYR A 452 16.35 2.30 -21.35
CA TYR A 452 17.60 3.05 -21.28
C TYR A 452 18.73 2.17 -20.74
N CYS A 453 19.95 2.43 -21.21
CA CYS A 453 21.18 1.92 -20.63
C CYS A 453 22.01 3.07 -20.08
N ILE A 454 22.51 2.93 -18.86
CA ILE A 454 23.28 3.97 -18.18
C ILE A 454 24.76 3.67 -18.35
N PHE A 455 25.43 4.47 -19.20
CA PHE A 455 26.87 4.43 -19.38
C PHE A 455 27.60 5.42 -18.47
N VAL A 456 28.76 5.02 -17.96
CA VAL A 456 29.51 5.77 -16.95
C VAL A 456 30.91 6.10 -17.45
N PRO A 457 31.30 7.37 -17.61
CA PRO A 457 32.67 7.74 -17.92
C PRO A 457 33.58 7.61 -16.68
N GLU A 458 34.87 7.37 -16.87
CA GLU A 458 35.79 7.21 -15.73
C GLU A 458 35.94 8.50 -14.90
N LYS A 459 35.80 9.66 -15.52
CA LYS A 459 35.82 10.96 -14.85
C LYS A 459 34.63 11.21 -13.89
N VAL A 460 33.65 10.28 -13.81
CA VAL A 460 32.62 10.31 -12.75
C VAL A 460 33.24 10.32 -11.35
N ASP A 461 34.43 9.75 -11.19
CA ASP A 461 35.25 9.88 -10.00
C ASP A 461 36.03 11.22 -10.06
N ARG A 462 35.65 12.20 -9.25
CA ARG A 462 36.28 13.51 -9.19
C ARG A 462 37.76 13.48 -8.80
N THR A 463 38.29 12.34 -8.36
CA THR A 463 39.73 12.15 -8.15
C THR A 463 40.46 11.88 -9.47
N LYS A 464 39.73 11.68 -10.57
CA LYS A 464 40.23 11.41 -11.91
C LYS A 464 39.64 12.38 -12.97
N PRO A 465 39.74 13.69 -12.76
CA PRO A 465 39.05 14.68 -13.62
C PRO A 465 39.52 14.66 -15.07
N ASP A 466 40.78 14.29 -15.30
CA ASP A 466 41.43 14.26 -16.62
C ASP A 466 41.29 12.89 -17.32
N ALA A 467 40.56 11.94 -16.72
CA ALA A 467 40.39 10.63 -17.34
C ALA A 467 39.60 10.73 -18.65
N VAL A 468 40.19 10.21 -19.73
CA VAL A 468 39.54 10.15 -21.04
C VAL A 468 38.90 8.78 -21.23
N THR A 469 37.58 8.77 -21.39
CA THR A 469 36.84 7.57 -21.78
C THR A 469 36.39 7.70 -23.22
N LEU A 470 36.81 6.77 -24.08
CA LEU A 470 36.27 6.72 -25.44
C LEU A 470 34.79 6.23 -25.43
N PRO A 471 33.94 6.73 -26.33
CA PRO A 471 32.59 6.26 -26.47
C PRO A 471 32.53 4.78 -26.92
N ASN A 472 31.44 4.12 -26.59
CA ASN A 472 31.13 2.79 -27.08
C ASN A 472 30.40 2.85 -28.43
N ARG A 473 30.49 1.74 -29.20
CA ARG A 473 29.56 1.42 -30.29
C ARG A 473 28.89 0.09 -29.92
N VAL A 474 27.61 0.13 -29.55
CA VAL A 474 26.90 -1.02 -29.01
C VAL A 474 25.55 -1.24 -29.66
N ILE A 475 25.12 -2.49 -29.68
CA ILE A 475 23.77 -2.90 -30.00
C ILE A 475 23.18 -3.64 -28.81
N PHE A 476 21.86 -3.72 -28.75
CA PHE A 476 21.14 -4.38 -27.66
C PHE A 476 20.20 -5.43 -28.22
N ASP A 477 20.34 -6.66 -27.74
CA ASP A 477 19.44 -7.78 -28.07
C ASP A 477 18.54 -8.05 -26.89
N LEU A 478 17.24 -7.77 -27.02
CA LEU A 478 16.21 -8.10 -26.03
C LEU A 478 15.59 -9.46 -26.35
N ASN A 479 15.74 -10.41 -25.45
CA ASN A 479 15.11 -11.72 -25.53
C ASN A 479 13.86 -11.74 -24.65
N TYR A 480 12.72 -12.10 -25.23
CA TYR A 480 11.40 -12.10 -24.58
C TYR A 480 10.52 -13.21 -25.18
N CYS A 481 9.37 -13.49 -24.58
CA CYS A 481 8.36 -14.34 -25.18
C CYS A 481 7.26 -13.54 -25.86
N ASP A 482 6.82 -14.02 -27.02
CA ASP A 482 5.60 -13.51 -27.65
C ASP A 482 4.34 -13.94 -26.87
N ALA A 483 3.16 -13.49 -27.30
CA ALA A 483 1.88 -13.80 -26.67
C ALA A 483 1.55 -15.32 -26.68
N LYS A 484 2.24 -16.11 -27.51
CA LYS A 484 2.09 -17.58 -27.57
C LYS A 484 3.12 -18.30 -26.71
N GLY A 485 4.06 -17.57 -26.08
CA GLY A 485 5.12 -18.14 -25.27
C GLY A 485 6.37 -18.56 -26.05
N ASN A 486 6.48 -18.20 -27.33
CA ASN A 486 7.68 -18.50 -28.11
C ASN A 486 8.76 -17.47 -27.84
N LEU A 487 10.03 -17.94 -27.73
CA LEU A 487 11.19 -17.07 -27.58
C LEU A 487 11.37 -16.23 -28.84
N GLN A 488 11.52 -14.93 -28.65
CA GLN A 488 11.81 -13.93 -29.67
C GLN A 488 13.03 -13.12 -29.26
N THR A 489 13.70 -12.55 -30.26
CA THR A 489 14.79 -11.58 -30.04
C THR A 489 14.49 -10.31 -30.85
N HIS A 490 14.52 -9.18 -30.16
CA HIS A 490 14.46 -7.86 -30.77
C HIS A 490 15.81 -7.18 -30.64
N THR A 491 16.42 -6.78 -31.75
CA THR A 491 17.69 -6.03 -31.76
C THR A 491 17.40 -4.55 -31.91
N PHE A 492 17.79 -3.75 -30.91
CA PHE A 492 17.73 -2.30 -30.99
C PHE A 492 18.93 -1.77 -31.74
N LEU A 493 18.68 -0.91 -32.69
CA LEU A 493 19.67 -0.21 -33.55
C LEU A 493 19.33 1.29 -33.54
N ASP A 494 20.35 2.12 -33.72
CA ASP A 494 20.18 3.55 -33.96
C ASP A 494 19.60 3.77 -35.36
N GLU A 495 18.39 4.29 -35.43
CA GLU A 495 17.68 4.56 -36.67
C GLU A 495 17.78 6.04 -37.11
N SER A 496 18.60 6.84 -36.41
CA SER A 496 18.86 8.23 -36.81
C SER A 496 19.60 8.30 -38.13
N GLU A 497 18.94 8.79 -39.16
CA GLU A 497 19.55 8.95 -40.50
C GLU A 497 20.80 9.86 -40.47
N GLU A 498 20.79 10.91 -39.63
CA GLU A 498 21.92 11.81 -39.44
C GLU A 498 23.13 11.05 -38.91
N ASN A 499 22.97 10.26 -37.83
CA ASN A 499 24.02 9.46 -37.22
C ASN A 499 24.55 8.40 -38.19
N ILE A 500 23.66 7.73 -38.92
CA ILE A 500 23.96 6.70 -39.91
C ILE A 500 24.82 7.30 -41.02
N ASN A 501 24.37 8.40 -41.64
CA ASN A 501 25.04 9.05 -42.74
C ASN A 501 26.43 9.59 -42.33
N ALA A 502 26.50 10.26 -41.18
CA ALA A 502 27.76 10.76 -40.63
C ALA A 502 28.80 9.64 -40.38
N PHE A 503 28.32 8.51 -39.85
CA PHE A 503 29.16 7.34 -39.59
C PHE A 503 29.64 6.69 -40.87
N GLN A 504 28.75 6.50 -41.86
CA GLN A 504 29.09 5.95 -43.18
C GLN A 504 30.11 6.82 -43.91
N GLU A 505 29.94 8.13 -43.88
CA GLU A 505 30.86 9.08 -44.51
C GLU A 505 32.24 9.04 -43.83
N LYS A 506 32.31 9.06 -42.50
CA LYS A 506 33.56 9.09 -41.74
C LYS A 506 34.37 7.81 -41.93
N TYR A 507 33.75 6.63 -41.86
CA TYR A 507 34.46 5.34 -41.87
C TYR A 507 34.40 4.60 -43.19
N LYS A 508 33.76 5.18 -44.21
CA LYS A 508 33.62 4.62 -45.58
C LYS A 508 33.03 3.19 -45.56
N LEU A 509 32.07 2.97 -44.68
CA LEU A 509 31.35 1.71 -44.56
C LEU A 509 29.98 1.79 -45.26
N SER A 510 29.54 0.67 -45.82
CA SER A 510 28.18 0.53 -46.39
C SER A 510 27.44 -0.62 -45.73
N GLU A 511 26.12 -0.58 -45.71
CA GLU A 511 25.25 -1.61 -45.11
C GLU A 511 25.14 -2.88 -45.99
N SER A 512 26.22 -3.23 -46.70
CA SER A 512 26.21 -4.39 -47.61
C SER A 512 26.17 -5.74 -46.90
N THR A 513 26.48 -5.80 -45.65
CA THR A 513 26.44 -6.99 -44.79
C THR A 513 25.70 -6.68 -43.47
N ALA A 514 25.13 -7.71 -42.85
CA ALA A 514 24.51 -7.56 -41.55
C ALA A 514 25.49 -7.06 -40.48
N ALA A 515 26.75 -7.49 -40.51
CA ALA A 515 27.81 -7.02 -39.62
C ALA A 515 28.09 -5.52 -39.79
N ASN A 516 28.17 -5.05 -41.02
CA ASN A 516 28.37 -3.62 -41.32
C ASN A 516 27.14 -2.82 -40.91
N ARG A 517 25.93 -3.29 -41.24
CA ARG A 517 24.68 -2.65 -40.83
C ARG A 517 24.64 -2.48 -39.30
N ASN A 518 24.89 -3.53 -38.54
CA ASN A 518 24.93 -3.46 -37.08
C ASN A 518 26.00 -2.49 -36.56
N THR A 519 27.18 -2.41 -37.23
CA THR A 519 28.24 -1.48 -36.85
C THR A 519 27.85 -0.03 -37.14
N ILE A 520 27.25 0.23 -38.29
CA ILE A 520 26.80 1.56 -38.71
C ILE A 520 25.69 2.07 -37.82
N ARG A 521 24.72 1.21 -37.50
CA ARG A 521 23.55 1.52 -36.70
C ARG A 521 23.72 1.22 -35.21
N ALA A 522 24.95 1.02 -34.75
CA ALA A 522 25.19 0.86 -33.31
C ALA A 522 25.03 2.21 -32.59
N PHE A 523 24.51 2.17 -31.38
CA PHE A 523 24.42 3.35 -30.53
C PHE A 523 25.81 3.79 -30.06
N SER A 524 25.95 5.09 -29.85
CA SER A 524 27.15 5.68 -29.24
C SER A 524 26.73 6.49 -28.02
N ASN A 525 27.39 6.25 -26.88
CA ASN A 525 27.12 7.00 -25.66
C ASN A 525 27.91 8.31 -25.58
N ASP A 526 27.40 9.28 -24.88
CA ASP A 526 28.08 10.51 -24.49
C ASP A 526 29.02 10.24 -23.31
N THR A 527 30.31 10.56 -23.47
CA THR A 527 31.31 10.39 -22.40
C THR A 527 31.57 11.65 -21.60
N SER A 528 30.87 12.74 -21.90
CA SER A 528 30.97 13.99 -21.14
C SER A 528 30.25 13.95 -19.79
N LYS A 529 29.31 13.06 -19.64
CA LYS A 529 28.41 12.87 -18.46
C LYS A 529 28.14 11.40 -18.23
N VAL A 530 27.48 11.07 -17.12
CA VAL A 530 26.77 9.79 -16.98
C VAL A 530 25.61 9.82 -17.97
N ASP A 531 25.68 8.95 -18.97
CA ASP A 531 24.77 8.97 -20.11
C ASP A 531 23.64 7.93 -19.93
N THR A 532 22.43 8.42 -19.78
CA THR A 532 21.21 7.59 -19.78
C THR A 532 20.72 7.48 -21.22
N LEU A 533 21.38 6.60 -21.99
CA LEU A 533 21.14 6.40 -23.41
C LEU A 533 19.79 5.71 -23.63
N LEU A 534 18.86 6.37 -24.33
CA LEU A 534 17.63 5.74 -24.81
C LEU A 534 17.98 4.74 -25.93
N ILE A 535 17.69 3.46 -25.70
CA ILE A 535 17.95 2.41 -26.69
C ILE A 535 16.71 2.08 -27.55
N GLY A 536 15.54 2.46 -27.10
CA GLY A 536 14.31 2.35 -27.88
C GLY A 536 13.07 2.16 -27.03
N GLU A 537 11.96 2.14 -27.73
CA GLU A 537 10.64 1.80 -27.19
C GLU A 537 10.33 0.34 -27.48
N PHE A 538 9.76 -0.38 -26.49
CA PHE A 538 9.36 -1.76 -26.68
C PHE A 538 8.08 -2.09 -25.90
N THR A 539 7.11 -2.76 -26.57
CA THR A 539 5.89 -3.25 -25.96
C THR A 539 6.04 -4.73 -25.61
N PHE A 540 6.08 -5.06 -24.32
CA PHE A 540 6.10 -6.44 -23.89
C PHE A 540 4.70 -7.05 -24.04
N PRO A 541 4.57 -8.13 -24.82
CA PRO A 541 3.25 -8.74 -25.06
C PRO A 541 2.74 -9.52 -23.84
N VAL A 542 3.62 -9.90 -22.92
CA VAL A 542 3.32 -10.71 -21.74
C VAL A 542 3.97 -10.16 -20.47
N CYS A 543 3.30 -10.40 -19.34
CA CYS A 543 3.72 -9.96 -18.02
C CYS A 543 4.60 -11.01 -17.34
N TYR A 544 5.62 -10.55 -16.61
CA TYR A 544 6.55 -11.36 -15.82
C TYR A 544 6.53 -11.01 -14.33
N TYR A 545 5.61 -10.16 -13.91
CA TYR A 545 5.51 -9.72 -12.52
C TYR A 545 5.26 -10.89 -11.57
N GLY A 546 6.05 -10.96 -10.48
CA GLY A 546 5.94 -12.00 -9.46
C GLY A 546 6.43 -13.39 -9.89
N LEU A 547 6.94 -13.56 -11.12
CA LEU A 547 7.43 -14.85 -11.63
C LEU A 547 8.90 -15.11 -11.32
N ASN A 548 9.68 -14.06 -11.09
CA ASN A 548 11.10 -14.21 -10.75
C ASN A 548 11.26 -14.73 -9.33
N THR A 549 12.05 -15.79 -9.15
CA THR A 549 12.34 -16.42 -7.85
C THR A 549 13.84 -16.52 -7.67
N THR A 550 14.30 -16.78 -6.44
CA THR A 550 15.72 -17.02 -6.13
C THR A 550 16.29 -18.25 -6.84
N SER A 551 15.44 -19.19 -7.29
CA SER A 551 15.82 -20.43 -7.93
C SER A 551 15.61 -20.46 -9.45
N ALA A 552 14.87 -19.49 -10.03
CA ALA A 552 14.58 -19.44 -11.45
C ALA A 552 14.37 -18.00 -11.94
N ASN A 553 15.08 -17.62 -12.98
CA ASN A 553 14.92 -16.31 -13.64
C ASN A 553 13.82 -16.39 -14.70
N ILE A 554 12.58 -16.19 -14.25
CA ILE A 554 11.39 -16.17 -15.10
C ILE A 554 11.14 -14.72 -15.51
N CYS A 555 11.98 -14.21 -16.39
CA CYS A 555 11.92 -12.84 -16.89
C CYS A 555 12.72 -12.70 -18.19
N PRO A 556 12.45 -11.70 -19.03
CA PRO A 556 13.23 -11.43 -20.21
C PRO A 556 14.67 -11.00 -19.83
N ASN A 557 15.55 -10.96 -20.82
CA ASN A 557 16.91 -10.46 -20.64
C ASN A 557 17.32 -9.56 -21.79
N ILE A 558 18.23 -8.65 -21.50
CA ILE A 558 18.84 -7.76 -22.49
C ILE A 558 20.36 -7.96 -22.51
N LYS A 559 20.91 -8.13 -23.71
CA LYS A 559 22.33 -8.26 -23.94
C LYS A 559 22.86 -7.00 -24.62
N VAL A 560 23.92 -6.42 -24.07
CA VAL A 560 24.71 -5.37 -24.72
C VAL A 560 25.99 -5.96 -25.28
N SER A 561 26.30 -5.61 -26.51
CA SER A 561 27.51 -6.09 -27.21
C SER A 561 28.00 -5.08 -28.24
N SER A 562 29.30 -5.13 -28.56
CA SER A 562 29.87 -4.30 -29.61
C SER A 562 29.93 -5.07 -30.95
N PRO A 563 29.32 -4.57 -32.03
CA PRO A 563 29.38 -5.19 -33.34
C PRO A 563 30.70 -4.85 -34.10
N MET A 564 31.51 -3.93 -33.58
CA MET A 564 32.68 -3.44 -34.27
C MET A 564 33.71 -4.54 -34.59
N SER A 565 34.29 -4.50 -35.78
CA SER A 565 35.43 -5.34 -36.09
C SER A 565 36.68 -4.85 -35.36
N VAL A 566 37.32 -5.75 -34.61
CA VAL A 566 38.59 -5.47 -33.89
C VAL A 566 39.77 -5.23 -34.79
N THR A 567 39.66 -5.59 -36.08
CA THR A 567 40.71 -5.36 -37.09
C THR A 567 40.60 -3.99 -37.75
N ASN A 568 39.50 -3.27 -37.57
CA ASN A 568 39.33 -1.91 -38.09
C ASN A 568 40.02 -0.90 -37.17
N LYS A 569 41.24 -0.50 -37.54
CA LYS A 569 42.08 0.41 -36.73
C LYS A 569 41.42 1.78 -36.51
N SER A 570 40.70 2.30 -37.50
CA SER A 570 40.03 3.61 -37.38
C SER A 570 38.92 3.57 -36.35
N LEU A 571 38.11 2.51 -36.32
CA LEU A 571 37.08 2.33 -35.30
C LEU A 571 37.70 2.15 -33.91
N MET A 572 38.80 1.40 -33.80
CA MET A 572 39.47 1.15 -32.53
C MET A 572 40.20 2.39 -31.97
N ALA A 573 40.48 3.39 -32.80
CA ALA A 573 41.04 4.67 -32.35
C ALA A 573 39.97 5.60 -31.74
N ASP A 574 38.74 5.53 -32.23
CA ASP A 574 37.69 6.46 -31.86
C ASP A 574 36.70 5.87 -30.82
N PHE A 575 36.65 4.53 -30.67
CA PHE A 575 35.71 3.83 -29.79
C PHE A 575 36.39 2.79 -28.91
N THR A 576 35.85 2.62 -27.69
CA THR A 576 36.26 1.54 -26.80
C THR A 576 35.31 0.36 -26.89
N ARG A 577 35.85 -0.85 -26.62
CA ARG A 577 35.08 -2.08 -26.44
C ARG A 577 34.72 -2.32 -24.98
N ASP A 578 35.48 -1.71 -24.08
CA ASP A 578 35.23 -1.86 -22.64
C ASP A 578 33.89 -1.19 -22.27
N LEU A 579 33.09 -1.90 -21.50
CA LEU A 579 31.79 -1.39 -21.10
C LEU A 579 31.85 -0.92 -19.65
N ARG A 580 31.34 0.29 -19.41
CA ARG A 580 31.12 0.82 -18.06
C ARG A 580 29.62 1.12 -17.90
N ILE A 581 28.91 0.25 -17.18
CA ILE A 581 27.44 0.27 -17.11
C ILE A 581 26.99 0.30 -15.66
N ALA A 582 26.15 1.30 -15.30
CA ALA A 582 25.52 1.38 -13.99
C ALA A 582 24.25 0.51 -13.92
N GLY A 583 23.47 0.47 -15.00
CA GLY A 583 22.26 -0.31 -15.05
C GLY A 583 21.39 -0.06 -16.27
N PHE A 584 20.18 -0.59 -16.21
CA PHE A 584 19.13 -0.36 -17.20
C PHE A 584 17.91 0.24 -16.51
N ILE A 585 17.21 1.13 -17.22
CA ILE A 585 15.94 1.71 -16.78
C ILE A 585 14.88 1.31 -17.81
N LEU A 586 13.75 0.80 -17.32
CA LEU A 586 12.54 0.63 -18.10
C LEU A 586 11.50 1.62 -17.57
N LYS A 587 11.25 2.66 -18.35
CA LYS A 587 10.33 3.73 -17.99
C LYS A 587 9.02 3.54 -18.75
N PRO A 588 7.86 3.40 -18.06
CA PRO A 588 6.59 3.30 -18.77
C PRO A 588 6.38 4.45 -19.74
N LYS A 589 5.94 4.16 -20.95
CA LYS A 589 5.72 5.18 -21.98
C LYS A 589 4.73 6.25 -21.53
N GLU A 590 3.68 5.86 -20.83
CA GLU A 590 2.69 6.79 -20.27
C GLU A 590 3.33 7.84 -19.34
N LEU A 591 4.36 7.47 -18.57
CA LEU A 591 5.11 8.42 -17.73
C LEU A 591 5.92 9.41 -18.59
N VAL A 592 6.58 8.92 -19.64
CA VAL A 592 7.37 9.79 -20.53
C VAL A 592 6.46 10.84 -21.19
N GLU A 593 5.33 10.41 -21.73
CA GLU A 593 4.33 11.30 -22.34
C GLU A 593 3.76 12.32 -21.34
N TYR A 594 3.52 11.89 -20.10
CA TYR A 594 3.07 12.78 -19.04
C TYR A 594 4.11 13.85 -18.67
N GLU A 595 5.38 13.47 -18.54
CA GLU A 595 6.47 14.40 -18.25
C GLU A 595 6.66 15.42 -19.40
N GLU A 596 6.62 14.97 -20.64
CA GLU A 596 6.68 15.84 -21.81
C GLU A 596 5.53 16.86 -21.85
N THR A 597 4.32 16.41 -21.48
CA THR A 597 3.15 17.29 -21.39
C THR A 597 3.30 18.35 -20.30
N LYS A 598 3.96 18.02 -19.18
CA LYS A 598 4.25 18.97 -18.10
C LYS A 598 5.35 19.99 -18.45
N LEU A 599 6.36 19.56 -19.20
CA LEU A 599 7.45 20.44 -19.64
C LEU A 599 6.99 21.48 -20.68
N ASN A 600 5.91 21.18 -21.41
CA ASN A 600 5.35 22.05 -22.46
C ASN A 600 4.24 22.99 -21.94
N LYS A 601 3.90 22.93 -20.66
CA LYS A 601 2.99 23.86 -19.95
C LYS A 601 3.77 24.87 -19.12
#